data_3ddd4f10787ab7fb590956bd394b5907
#
_entry.id   3ddd4f10787ab7fb590956bd394b5907
#
_cell.length_a   1.000
_cell.length_b   1.000
_cell.length_c   1.000
_cell.angle_alpha   90.00
_cell.angle_beta   90.00
_cell.angle_gamma   90.00
#
_symmetry.space_group_name_H-M   'P 1'
#
loop_
_entity.id
_entity.type
_entity.pdbx_description
1 polymer ?
#
loop_
_entity_poly.entity_id
_entity_poly.type
_entity_poly.pdbx_seq_one_letter_code
_entity_poly.pdbx_strand_id
1 'polypeptide(L)'
;MRKIYVIVAAGFLAACSQKPKSESPAPKAEGAEPLKATVWTRGGELYLEYPALVRGQKERFAIHLTRLTDFKTVKDAACEVHLGEQAFPCDPSTHPGIFGANVEPETTGETDMSIVVHGKDLNETFDVGTVRVALNAASAERPAEAKEETIAFSKEQQWALDFGTELTAEQSMRDTIRVAAETLPRTGGEAVVTAPAAGRVVVEKMFSVGTTIEIGTELANTVPPAGATTDTASLQLAETEAKVSLEQAQRDRARAERLLAAGAVPARRAEEARTIEATAQARLQAAQTRLAQFDATRSGDGKDSGVKRFVVRAPISGILAESTAISGSNTEVGKSLFRIVDINSIFVSGVVPESEFSKLRQLSGAEVEMPDGEIRPAGRLVAVGRLVDAETRTVPVTYESDNRDHRLAINQTVFLRLFLTPMGKSPVVPEAAIIDDAGRPVVFVQRGGETFLRRPVKLGIRNHGLVQVLEGVNVGDRVVTKGAYLIRLSTMSSAVPAHGHVH
;
A
#
# COMPACT_ATOMS: atom_id res chain seq x y z
N MET A 1 12.99 -80.28 -11.55
CA MET A 1 12.41 -81.43 -10.85
C MET A 1 10.99 -81.07 -10.53
N ARG A 2 10.01 -81.36 -11.38
CA ARG A 2 9.10 -82.49 -11.45
C ARG A 2 8.57 -82.97 -10.10
N LYS A 3 7.28 -82.69 -9.86
CA LYS A 3 6.24 -83.73 -9.49
C LYS A 3 4.89 -83.01 -9.42
N ILE A 4 4.09 -83.27 -10.26
CA ILE A 4 2.79 -83.88 -10.64
C ILE A 4 2.24 -84.83 -9.60
N TYR A 5 0.98 -84.64 -9.19
CA TYR A 5 -0.06 -85.61 -8.81
C TYR A 5 -1.41 -84.90 -8.86
N VAL A 6 -2.33 -85.06 -9.65
CA VAL A 6 -3.27 -85.99 -10.24
C VAL A 6 -4.23 -86.67 -9.20
N ILE A 7 -5.53 -86.26 -9.33
CA ILE A 7 -6.83 -86.95 -9.30
C ILE A 7 -7.29 -87.55 -7.95
N VAL A 8 -8.57 -87.28 -7.56
CA VAL A 8 -9.69 -88.26 -7.71
C VAL A 8 -11.02 -87.56 -7.48
N ALA A 9 -11.96 -87.74 -8.38
CA ALA A 9 -13.35 -87.38 -8.32
C ALA A 9 -14.15 -88.41 -7.48
N ALA A 10 -15.10 -87.99 -6.73
CA ALA A 10 -16.21 -88.81 -6.25
C ALA A 10 -17.49 -87.97 -6.23
N GLY A 11 -18.39 -88.32 -7.10
CA GLY A 11 -19.76 -87.84 -7.10
C GLY A 11 -20.61 -88.44 -6.05
N PHE A 12 -21.53 -87.66 -5.54
CA PHE A 12 -22.71 -88.12 -4.83
C PHE A 12 -23.94 -87.32 -5.24
N LEU A 13 -24.88 -88.03 -5.84
CA LEU A 13 -26.23 -87.56 -6.08
C LEU A 13 -27.02 -87.57 -4.74
N ALA A 14 -27.73 -86.49 -4.47
CA ALA A 14 -28.93 -86.52 -3.61
C ALA A 14 -29.81 -85.29 -3.79
N ALA A 15 -30.92 -85.55 -4.35
CA ALA A 15 -32.28 -85.11 -4.01
C ALA A 15 -32.62 -83.58 -3.88
N CYS A 16 -33.50 -83.20 -4.75
CA CYS A 16 -34.36 -82.04 -4.77
C CYS A 16 -35.06 -81.76 -3.41
N SER A 17 -34.90 -80.50 -2.89
CA SER A 17 -35.88 -79.86 -2.02
C SER A 17 -36.07 -78.46 -2.53
N GLN A 18 -37.16 -78.20 -3.23
CA GLN A 18 -37.63 -76.86 -3.59
C GLN A 18 -38.00 -76.11 -2.33
N LYS A 19 -37.25 -75.06 -2.00
CA LYS A 19 -37.71 -73.97 -1.13
C LYS A 19 -38.35 -72.89 -2.00
N PRO A 20 -39.42 -72.23 -1.52
CA PRO A 20 -40.15 -71.25 -2.30
C PRO A 20 -39.25 -70.03 -2.59
N LYS A 21 -39.30 -69.52 -3.84
CA LYS A 21 -38.75 -68.25 -4.28
C LYS A 21 -39.29 -67.15 -3.36
N SER A 22 -38.44 -66.58 -2.53
CA SER A 22 -38.67 -65.23 -2.03
C SER A 22 -38.66 -64.30 -3.21
N GLU A 23 -39.76 -63.68 -3.53
CA GLU A 23 -39.81 -62.53 -4.45
C GLU A 23 -38.79 -61.51 -3.93
N SER A 24 -37.76 -61.24 -4.67
CA SER A 24 -36.97 -60.02 -4.53
C SER A 24 -37.90 -58.83 -4.65
N PRO A 25 -37.91 -57.89 -3.74
CA PRO A 25 -38.64 -56.68 -3.94
C PRO A 25 -38.22 -56.06 -5.26
N ALA A 26 -39.19 -55.69 -6.06
CA ALA A 26 -38.98 -54.96 -7.33
C ALA A 26 -38.03 -53.78 -7.05
N PRO A 27 -37.09 -53.48 -7.94
CA PRO A 27 -36.27 -52.29 -7.80
C PRO A 27 -37.22 -51.10 -7.65
N LYS A 28 -37.13 -50.37 -6.51
CA LYS A 28 -37.72 -49.06 -6.39
C LYS A 28 -37.30 -48.28 -7.62
N ALA A 29 -38.28 -47.78 -8.39
CA ALA A 29 -37.96 -46.84 -9.47
C ALA A 29 -37.00 -45.79 -8.90
N GLU A 30 -35.80 -45.69 -9.48
CA GLU A 30 -34.90 -44.56 -9.20
C GLU A 30 -35.71 -43.28 -9.49
N GLY A 31 -36.05 -42.56 -8.43
CA GLY A 31 -36.76 -41.28 -8.54
C GLY A 31 -35.92 -40.36 -9.42
N ALA A 32 -36.57 -39.64 -10.31
CA ALA A 32 -35.90 -38.60 -11.10
C ALA A 32 -35.10 -37.67 -10.18
N GLU A 33 -33.87 -37.28 -10.60
CA GLU A 33 -33.07 -36.34 -9.83
C GLU A 33 -33.88 -35.05 -9.53
N PRO A 34 -33.78 -34.50 -8.29
CA PRO A 34 -34.51 -33.31 -7.93
C PRO A 34 -34.00 -32.09 -8.70
N LEU A 35 -34.90 -31.18 -8.98
CA LEU A 35 -34.56 -29.83 -9.46
C LEU A 35 -33.93 -29.04 -8.33
N LYS A 36 -32.97 -28.20 -8.66
CA LYS A 36 -32.19 -27.40 -7.71
C LYS A 36 -32.27 -25.93 -8.06
N ALA A 37 -32.58 -25.12 -7.08
CA ALA A 37 -32.58 -23.66 -7.23
C ALA A 37 -31.75 -23.03 -6.09
N THR A 38 -31.07 -21.93 -6.41
CA THR A 38 -30.35 -21.14 -5.41
C THR A 38 -30.66 -19.69 -5.60
N VAL A 39 -31.08 -19.04 -4.53
CA VAL A 39 -31.39 -17.62 -4.51
C VAL A 39 -30.57 -16.94 -3.43
N TRP A 40 -29.91 -15.87 -3.79
CA TRP A 40 -29.16 -15.03 -2.85
C TRP A 40 -29.88 -13.68 -2.70
N THR A 41 -30.07 -13.30 -1.47
CA THR A 41 -30.52 -11.98 -1.08
C THR A 41 -29.36 -11.21 -0.42
N ARG A 42 -29.65 -10.08 0.20
CA ARG A 42 -28.61 -9.34 0.94
C ARG A 42 -28.15 -10.04 2.21
N GLY A 43 -29.06 -10.70 2.93
CA GLY A 43 -28.78 -11.31 4.23
C GLY A 43 -28.74 -12.83 4.20
N GLY A 44 -29.33 -13.47 3.20
CA GLY A 44 -29.50 -14.90 3.15
C GLY A 44 -29.22 -15.57 1.83
N GLU A 45 -28.95 -16.86 1.91
CA GLU A 45 -28.92 -17.79 0.77
C GLU A 45 -29.97 -18.87 1.02
N LEU A 46 -30.86 -19.03 0.05
CA LEU A 46 -31.78 -20.15 -0.02
C LEU A 46 -31.26 -21.14 -1.04
N TYR A 47 -31.10 -22.39 -0.65
CA TYR A 47 -30.90 -23.52 -1.54
C TYR A 47 -32.05 -24.46 -1.44
N LEU A 48 -32.70 -24.70 -2.57
CA LEU A 48 -33.94 -25.47 -2.69
C LEU A 48 -33.71 -26.70 -3.54
N GLU A 49 -34.10 -27.87 -3.03
CA GLU A 49 -34.23 -29.09 -3.79
C GLU A 49 -35.68 -29.53 -3.82
N TYR A 50 -36.22 -29.78 -4.99
CA TYR A 50 -37.63 -30.16 -5.16
C TYR A 50 -37.81 -31.09 -6.36
N PRO A 51 -38.74 -32.07 -6.30
CA PRO A 51 -39.10 -32.88 -7.45
C PRO A 51 -39.79 -32.06 -8.52
N ALA A 52 -39.81 -32.55 -9.75
CA ALA A 52 -40.55 -31.93 -10.83
C ALA A 52 -42.05 -31.86 -10.47
N LEU A 53 -42.65 -30.68 -10.59
CA LEU A 53 -44.02 -30.42 -10.14
C LEU A 53 -45.04 -31.00 -11.09
N VAL A 54 -45.96 -31.79 -10.53
CA VAL A 54 -47.12 -32.38 -11.25
C VAL A 54 -48.39 -32.02 -10.53
N ARG A 55 -49.41 -31.58 -11.27
CA ARG A 55 -50.69 -31.20 -10.70
C ARG A 55 -51.34 -32.30 -9.88
N GLY A 56 -51.77 -31.98 -8.66
CA GLY A 56 -52.42 -32.89 -7.73
C GLY A 56 -51.49 -33.95 -7.15
N GLN A 57 -50.18 -33.85 -7.35
CA GLN A 57 -49.20 -34.67 -6.65
C GLN A 57 -48.58 -33.90 -5.52
N LYS A 58 -48.54 -34.51 -4.34
CA LYS A 58 -47.93 -33.95 -3.16
C LYS A 58 -46.43 -34.25 -3.17
N GLU A 59 -45.66 -33.21 -3.36
CA GLU A 59 -44.19 -33.29 -3.44
C GLU A 59 -43.53 -32.65 -2.22
N ARG A 60 -42.43 -33.24 -1.75
CA ARG A 60 -41.70 -32.71 -0.62
C ARG A 60 -40.52 -31.88 -1.07
N PHE A 61 -40.47 -30.65 -0.63
CA PHE A 61 -39.33 -29.73 -0.86
C PHE A 61 -38.37 -29.81 0.29
N ALA A 62 -37.06 -29.71 0.01
CA ALA A 62 -36.00 -29.52 0.98
C ALA A 62 -35.43 -28.11 0.81
N ILE A 63 -35.54 -27.29 1.85
CA ILE A 63 -35.19 -25.88 1.84
C ILE A 63 -34.04 -25.67 2.82
N HIS A 64 -32.88 -25.27 2.33
CA HIS A 64 -31.70 -24.98 3.13
C HIS A 64 -31.51 -23.47 3.24
N LEU A 65 -31.50 -22.95 4.47
CA LEU A 65 -31.35 -21.52 4.72
C LEU A 65 -30.01 -21.23 5.39
N THR A 66 -29.20 -20.40 4.70
CA THR A 66 -27.89 -19.95 5.17
C THR A 66 -27.89 -18.44 5.38
N ARG A 67 -27.41 -17.97 6.49
CA ARG A 67 -27.19 -16.57 6.78
C ARG A 67 -25.85 -16.12 6.17
N LEU A 68 -25.85 -15.08 5.34
CA LEU A 68 -24.62 -14.63 4.63
C LEU A 68 -23.66 -13.81 5.48
N THR A 69 -24.06 -13.39 6.68
CA THR A 69 -23.17 -12.66 7.60
C THR A 69 -22.06 -13.53 8.19
N ASP A 70 -22.34 -14.81 8.41
CA ASP A 70 -21.42 -15.77 9.04
C ASP A 70 -21.45 -17.16 8.39
N PHE A 71 -22.20 -17.32 7.31
CA PHE A 71 -22.41 -18.58 6.55
C PHE A 71 -22.87 -19.75 7.41
N LYS A 72 -23.65 -19.46 8.48
CA LYS A 72 -24.25 -20.46 9.36
C LYS A 72 -25.72 -20.66 9.09
N THR A 73 -26.24 -21.75 9.61
CA THR A 73 -27.64 -22.13 9.44
C THR A 73 -28.60 -21.14 10.11
N VAL A 74 -29.75 -20.93 9.50
CA VAL A 74 -30.89 -20.24 10.12
C VAL A 74 -31.72 -21.31 10.86
N LYS A 75 -31.80 -21.25 12.20
CA LYS A 75 -32.43 -22.31 13.02
C LYS A 75 -33.86 -22.00 13.40
N ASP A 76 -34.12 -20.76 13.82
CA ASP A 76 -35.39 -20.33 14.38
C ASP A 76 -36.10 -19.39 13.42
N ALA A 77 -36.67 -19.97 12.37
CA ALA A 77 -37.46 -19.23 11.39
C ALA A 77 -38.72 -20.04 11.03
N ALA A 78 -39.79 -19.32 10.75
CA ALA A 78 -40.93 -19.84 10.02
C ALA A 78 -40.67 -19.57 8.53
N CYS A 79 -41.01 -20.52 7.67
CA CYS A 79 -41.00 -20.29 6.24
C CYS A 79 -42.28 -20.76 5.60
N GLU A 80 -42.58 -20.21 4.44
CA GLU A 80 -43.75 -20.50 3.65
C GLU A 80 -43.41 -20.50 2.16
N VAL A 81 -43.75 -21.55 1.46
CA VAL A 81 -43.59 -21.67 0.02
C VAL A 81 -44.83 -21.13 -0.67
N HIS A 82 -44.68 -20.10 -1.48
CA HIS A 82 -45.71 -19.54 -2.32
C HIS A 82 -45.57 -20.06 -3.74
N LEU A 83 -46.63 -20.61 -4.28
CA LEU A 83 -46.72 -21.09 -5.66
C LEU A 83 -47.96 -20.44 -6.32
N GLY A 84 -47.75 -19.32 -7.01
CA GLY A 84 -48.85 -18.46 -7.46
C GLY A 84 -49.66 -17.93 -6.27
N GLU A 85 -50.95 -18.25 -6.22
CA GLU A 85 -51.85 -17.85 -5.12
C GLU A 85 -51.89 -18.86 -3.95
N GLN A 86 -51.23 -20.01 -4.11
CA GLN A 86 -51.19 -21.04 -3.06
C GLN A 86 -50.01 -20.81 -2.12
N ALA A 87 -50.23 -21.05 -0.83
CA ALA A 87 -49.21 -20.94 0.20
C ALA A 87 -49.10 -22.26 1.00
N PHE A 88 -47.89 -22.73 1.20
CA PHE A 88 -47.62 -24.00 1.88
C PHE A 88 -46.64 -23.75 3.03
N PRO A 89 -47.05 -24.00 4.27
CA PRO A 89 -46.17 -23.82 5.42
C PRO A 89 -45.01 -24.83 5.39
N CYS A 90 -43.84 -24.40 5.89
CA CYS A 90 -42.70 -25.27 6.05
C CYS A 90 -42.66 -25.86 7.49
N ASP A 91 -42.28 -27.13 7.57
CA ASP A 91 -41.98 -27.80 8.79
C ASP A 91 -40.45 -27.83 9.02
N PRO A 92 -39.95 -27.57 10.26
CA PRO A 92 -38.54 -27.73 10.56
C PRO A 92 -38.17 -29.21 10.47
N SER A 93 -37.05 -29.51 9.80
CA SER A 93 -36.51 -30.88 9.78
C SER A 93 -35.75 -31.20 11.08
N THR A 94 -35.36 -32.45 11.22
CA THR A 94 -34.47 -32.88 12.34
C THR A 94 -33.09 -32.24 12.27
N HIS A 95 -32.68 -31.74 11.10
CA HIS A 95 -31.40 -31.07 10.89
C HIS A 95 -31.58 -29.55 10.93
N PRO A 96 -30.85 -28.85 11.83
CA PRO A 96 -30.93 -27.40 11.92
C PRO A 96 -30.60 -26.71 10.61
N GLY A 97 -31.44 -25.76 10.18
CA GLY A 97 -31.27 -24.99 8.95
C GLY A 97 -31.88 -25.61 7.70
N ILE A 98 -32.47 -26.81 7.84
CA ILE A 98 -33.23 -27.48 6.80
C ILE A 98 -34.71 -27.42 7.16
N PHE A 99 -35.55 -27.02 6.21
CA PHE A 99 -37.00 -26.98 6.35
C PHE A 99 -37.63 -27.83 5.24
N GLY A 100 -38.72 -28.51 5.54
CA GLY A 100 -39.48 -29.29 4.59
C GLY A 100 -40.79 -28.62 4.28
N ALA A 101 -41.21 -28.55 3.04
CA ALA A 101 -42.57 -28.15 2.69
C ALA A 101 -43.25 -29.25 1.83
N ASN A 102 -44.52 -29.52 2.14
CA ASN A 102 -45.32 -30.41 1.29
C ASN A 102 -46.12 -29.55 0.34
N VAL A 103 -45.79 -29.56 -0.94
CA VAL A 103 -46.38 -28.73 -2.00
C VAL A 103 -47.24 -29.60 -2.90
N GLU A 104 -48.53 -29.25 -3.09
CA GLU A 104 -49.45 -29.92 -3.96
C GLU A 104 -50.07 -28.89 -4.94
N PRO A 105 -49.51 -28.75 -6.16
CA PRO A 105 -50.01 -27.77 -7.12
C PRO A 105 -51.39 -28.10 -7.64
N GLU A 106 -52.31 -27.15 -7.61
CA GLU A 106 -53.70 -27.33 -8.14
C GLU A 106 -53.83 -26.99 -9.62
N THR A 107 -52.95 -26.11 -10.13
CA THR A 107 -53.02 -25.61 -11.51
C THR A 107 -51.79 -26.06 -12.31
N THR A 108 -51.97 -26.22 -13.64
CA THR A 108 -50.89 -26.55 -14.55
C THR A 108 -50.40 -25.31 -15.30
N GLY A 109 -49.14 -25.33 -15.72
CA GLY A 109 -48.55 -24.25 -16.52
C GLY A 109 -47.35 -23.60 -15.81
N GLU A 110 -46.98 -22.44 -16.30
CA GLU A 110 -45.94 -21.61 -15.69
C GLU A 110 -46.54 -20.83 -14.52
N THR A 111 -45.83 -20.84 -13.37
CA THR A 111 -46.31 -20.20 -12.16
C THR A 111 -45.10 -19.65 -11.37
N ASP A 112 -45.23 -18.51 -10.74
CA ASP A 112 -44.18 -17.91 -9.97
C ASP A 112 -44.05 -18.59 -8.60
N MET A 113 -42.84 -18.88 -8.20
CA MET A 113 -42.49 -19.48 -6.92
C MET A 113 -41.61 -18.55 -6.08
N SER A 114 -42.03 -18.34 -4.86
CA SER A 114 -41.21 -17.62 -3.87
C SER A 114 -41.28 -18.29 -2.52
N ILE A 115 -40.26 -18.05 -1.69
CA ILE A 115 -40.20 -18.57 -0.31
C ILE A 115 -40.03 -17.39 0.63
N VAL A 116 -41.00 -17.23 1.51
CA VAL A 116 -41.04 -16.17 2.52
C VAL A 116 -40.50 -16.75 3.81
N VAL A 117 -39.51 -16.08 4.38
CA VAL A 117 -38.85 -16.50 5.63
C VAL A 117 -39.01 -15.41 6.68
N HIS A 118 -39.56 -15.80 7.83
CA HIS A 118 -39.76 -14.94 9.00
C HIS A 118 -39.00 -15.49 10.19
N GLY A 119 -37.89 -14.86 10.53
CA GLY A 119 -37.07 -15.27 11.67
C GLY A 119 -36.31 -14.08 12.27
N LYS A 120 -35.77 -14.29 13.44
CA LYS A 120 -34.97 -13.27 14.14
C LYS A 120 -33.69 -12.91 13.37
N ASP A 121 -33.07 -13.92 12.78
CA ASP A 121 -31.77 -13.80 12.13
C ASP A 121 -31.87 -13.59 10.60
N LEU A 122 -33.06 -13.90 10.03
CA LEU A 122 -33.33 -13.75 8.61
C LEU A 122 -34.83 -13.48 8.41
N ASN A 123 -35.16 -12.36 7.77
CA ASN A 123 -36.53 -11.96 7.48
C ASN A 123 -36.58 -11.41 6.06
N GLU A 124 -36.74 -12.30 5.09
CA GLU A 124 -36.61 -11.98 3.67
C GLU A 124 -37.51 -12.87 2.81
N THR A 125 -37.80 -12.40 1.59
CA THR A 125 -38.49 -13.16 0.55
C THR A 125 -37.47 -13.55 -0.52
N PHE A 126 -37.43 -14.84 -0.84
CA PHE A 126 -36.58 -15.40 -1.87
C PHE A 126 -37.43 -15.66 -3.10
N ASP A 127 -37.21 -14.91 -4.15
CA ASP A 127 -37.87 -15.09 -5.43
C ASP A 127 -37.14 -16.18 -6.24
N VAL A 128 -37.73 -17.36 -6.34
CA VAL A 128 -37.16 -18.49 -7.11
C VAL A 128 -37.39 -18.31 -8.61
N GLY A 129 -38.39 -17.49 -8.99
CA GLY A 129 -38.77 -17.25 -10.35
C GLY A 129 -39.91 -18.17 -10.84
N THR A 130 -40.11 -18.19 -12.13
CA THR A 130 -41.18 -18.96 -12.75
C THR A 130 -40.80 -20.44 -12.85
N VAL A 131 -41.67 -21.31 -12.33
CA VAL A 131 -41.53 -22.78 -12.38
C VAL A 131 -42.68 -23.39 -13.19
N ARG A 132 -42.43 -24.57 -13.76
CA ARG A 132 -43.44 -25.24 -14.58
C ARG A 132 -44.10 -26.39 -13.80
N VAL A 133 -45.42 -26.33 -13.72
CA VAL A 133 -46.26 -27.43 -13.22
C VAL A 133 -46.80 -28.26 -14.38
N ALA A 134 -46.39 -29.51 -14.45
CA ALA A 134 -46.81 -30.43 -15.52
C ALA A 134 -48.18 -31.04 -15.29
N LEU A 135 -48.85 -31.45 -16.33
CA LEU A 135 -50.11 -32.18 -16.24
C LEU A 135 -49.90 -33.63 -15.75
N ASN A 136 -48.78 -34.23 -16.11
CA ASN A 136 -48.43 -35.61 -15.75
C ASN A 136 -46.88 -35.77 -15.65
N ALA A 137 -46.43 -36.84 -15.06
CA ALA A 137 -45.00 -37.11 -14.87
C ALA A 137 -44.18 -37.25 -16.19
N ALA A 138 -44.81 -37.62 -17.31
CA ALA A 138 -44.13 -37.73 -18.59
C ALA A 138 -43.79 -36.35 -19.22
N SER A 139 -44.50 -35.31 -18.86
CA SER A 139 -44.31 -33.93 -19.33
C SER A 139 -43.58 -33.05 -18.30
N ALA A 140 -43.16 -33.64 -17.18
CA ALA A 140 -42.47 -32.97 -16.09
C ALA A 140 -41.09 -32.49 -16.50
N GLU A 141 -40.64 -31.41 -15.89
CA GLU A 141 -39.33 -30.82 -16.11
C GLU A 141 -38.20 -31.79 -15.67
N ARG A 142 -37.11 -31.77 -16.40
CA ARG A 142 -35.91 -32.56 -16.04
C ARG A 142 -34.76 -31.63 -15.66
N PRO A 143 -33.93 -32.05 -14.73
CA PRO A 143 -32.72 -31.29 -14.43
C PRO A 143 -31.87 -31.04 -15.70
N ALA A 144 -31.40 -29.82 -15.84
CA ALA A 144 -30.48 -29.49 -16.94
C ALA A 144 -29.14 -30.19 -16.71
N GLU A 145 -28.61 -30.84 -17.76
CA GLU A 145 -27.26 -31.41 -17.70
C GLU A 145 -26.24 -30.31 -17.48
N ALA A 146 -25.38 -30.50 -16.48
CA ALA A 146 -24.27 -29.57 -16.21
C ALA A 146 -23.30 -29.58 -17.40
N LYS A 147 -23.12 -28.44 -18.04
CA LYS A 147 -22.17 -28.27 -19.17
C LYS A 147 -20.70 -28.17 -18.73
N GLU A 148 -20.44 -27.92 -17.47
CA GLU A 148 -19.11 -27.74 -16.88
C GLU A 148 -18.91 -28.78 -15.75
N GLU A 149 -17.67 -29.23 -15.55
CA GLU A 149 -17.34 -30.11 -14.44
C GLU A 149 -17.51 -29.36 -13.11
N THR A 150 -18.51 -29.76 -12.35
CA THR A 150 -18.87 -29.14 -11.08
C THR A 150 -18.41 -30.00 -9.91
N ILE A 151 -18.10 -29.33 -8.81
CA ILE A 151 -17.72 -29.95 -7.55
C ILE A 151 -18.90 -29.81 -6.60
N ALA A 152 -19.38 -30.95 -6.07
CA ALA A 152 -20.43 -30.94 -5.06
C ALA A 152 -19.78 -30.75 -3.67
N PHE A 153 -20.36 -29.82 -2.88
CA PHE A 153 -19.97 -29.58 -1.49
C PHE A 153 -21.21 -29.15 -0.70
N SER A 154 -21.75 -30.06 0.11
CA SER A 154 -23.10 -29.93 0.69
C SER A 154 -23.22 -28.77 1.69
N LYS A 155 -24.46 -28.32 1.93
CA LYS A 155 -24.75 -27.26 2.90
C LYS A 155 -24.32 -27.65 4.32
N GLU A 156 -24.53 -28.89 4.71
CA GLU A 156 -24.13 -29.40 6.02
C GLU A 156 -22.61 -29.34 6.18
N GLN A 157 -21.84 -29.67 5.13
CA GLN A 157 -20.38 -29.53 5.14
C GLN A 157 -19.97 -28.06 5.25
N GLN A 158 -20.63 -27.16 4.50
CA GLN A 158 -20.37 -25.71 4.57
C GLN A 158 -20.63 -25.16 5.97
N TRP A 159 -21.75 -25.53 6.60
CA TRP A 159 -22.13 -25.07 7.95
C TRP A 159 -21.26 -25.62 9.06
N ALA A 160 -20.75 -26.85 8.90
CA ALA A 160 -19.86 -27.49 9.88
C ALA A 160 -18.46 -26.85 9.92
N LEU A 161 -18.07 -26.13 8.88
CA LEU A 161 -16.74 -25.58 8.71
C LEU A 161 -16.74 -24.04 8.82
N ASP A 162 -15.55 -23.43 8.85
CA ASP A 162 -15.38 -22.01 8.61
C ASP A 162 -15.44 -21.77 7.10
N PHE A 163 -16.66 -21.58 6.60
CA PHE A 163 -16.96 -21.37 5.18
C PHE A 163 -17.31 -19.90 4.94
N GLY A 164 -16.98 -19.38 3.78
CA GLY A 164 -17.34 -18.03 3.38
C GLY A 164 -17.09 -17.77 1.91
N THR A 165 -17.94 -16.91 1.32
CA THR A 165 -17.84 -16.47 -0.07
C THR A 165 -17.97 -14.97 -0.16
N GLU A 166 -17.35 -14.37 -1.18
CA GLU A 166 -17.50 -12.94 -1.49
C GLU A 166 -17.78 -12.74 -2.97
N LEU A 167 -18.53 -11.67 -3.27
CA LEU A 167 -18.77 -11.28 -4.65
C LEU A 167 -17.54 -10.57 -5.23
N THR A 168 -17.13 -10.99 -6.41
CA THR A 168 -16.10 -10.32 -7.18
C THR A 168 -16.56 -8.91 -7.55
N ALA A 169 -15.84 -7.92 -7.08
CA ALA A 169 -16.09 -6.51 -7.38
C ALA A 169 -15.20 -6.02 -8.52
N GLU A 170 -15.63 -5.00 -9.22
CA GLU A 170 -14.81 -4.29 -10.20
C GLU A 170 -14.11 -3.11 -9.52
N GLN A 171 -12.78 -3.12 -9.49
CA GLN A 171 -11.99 -2.05 -8.91
C GLN A 171 -10.83 -1.64 -9.82
N SER A 172 -10.46 -0.37 -9.74
CA SER A 172 -9.21 0.12 -10.32
C SER A 172 -8.08 -0.11 -9.33
N MET A 173 -7.16 -1.00 -9.66
CA MET A 173 -5.99 -1.27 -8.84
C MET A 173 -4.78 -0.50 -9.35
N ARG A 174 -3.94 -0.05 -8.41
CA ARG A 174 -2.66 0.58 -8.71
C ARG A 174 -1.56 -0.42 -8.43
N ASP A 175 -0.69 -0.63 -9.40
CA ASP A 175 0.55 -1.37 -9.15
C ASP A 175 1.46 -0.55 -8.24
N THR A 176 2.16 -1.22 -7.35
CA THR A 176 3.00 -0.57 -6.34
C THR A 176 4.38 -1.21 -6.29
N ILE A 177 5.39 -0.36 -6.13
CA ILE A 177 6.76 -0.80 -5.88
C ILE A 177 7.10 -0.40 -4.44
N ARG A 178 7.35 -1.36 -3.57
CA ARG A 178 7.79 -1.12 -2.20
C ARG A 178 9.31 -1.21 -2.12
N VAL A 179 9.95 -0.13 -1.71
CA VAL A 179 11.42 -0.04 -1.63
C VAL A 179 11.85 0.48 -0.27
N ALA A 180 13.06 0.13 0.14
CA ALA A 180 13.70 0.75 1.28
C ALA A 180 14.00 2.22 0.95
N ALA A 181 13.85 3.09 1.93
CA ALA A 181 14.10 4.51 1.80
C ALA A 181 14.77 5.05 3.07
N GLU A 182 15.49 6.14 2.92
CA GLU A 182 16.11 6.88 3.99
C GLU A 182 15.59 8.31 4.03
N THR A 183 15.44 8.83 5.22
CA THR A 183 15.09 10.22 5.45
C THR A 183 16.36 11.07 5.48
N LEU A 184 16.38 12.16 4.72
CA LEU A 184 17.53 13.04 4.56
C LEU A 184 17.12 14.51 4.79
N PRO A 185 18.05 15.39 5.19
CA PRO A 185 17.79 16.81 5.18
C PRO A 185 17.40 17.28 3.76
N ARG A 186 16.43 18.18 3.65
CA ARG A 186 16.14 18.80 2.35
C ARG A 186 17.32 19.67 1.89
N THR A 187 17.40 19.93 0.61
CA THR A 187 18.41 20.86 0.07
C THR A 187 18.28 22.21 0.74
N GLY A 188 19.39 22.69 1.36
CA GLY A 188 19.41 23.92 2.16
C GLY A 188 18.78 23.77 3.56
N GLY A 189 18.34 22.58 3.94
CA GLY A 189 17.85 22.27 5.30
C GLY A 189 18.92 21.84 6.27
N GLU A 190 20.20 21.89 5.88
CA GLU A 190 21.34 21.58 6.73
C GLU A 190 22.41 22.66 6.63
N ALA A 191 22.97 23.04 7.75
CA ALA A 191 24.06 24.00 7.81
C ALA A 191 25.15 23.53 8.79
N VAL A 192 26.38 23.54 8.31
CA VAL A 192 27.57 23.35 9.13
C VAL A 192 28.11 24.74 9.45
N VAL A 193 28.10 25.09 10.71
CA VAL A 193 28.58 26.39 11.22
C VAL A 193 30.03 26.24 11.65
N THR A 194 30.90 26.97 10.96
CA THR A 194 32.34 26.87 11.13
C THR A 194 32.92 28.09 11.87
N ALA A 195 34.09 27.94 12.45
CA ALA A 195 34.82 29.04 13.09
C ALA A 195 35.29 30.07 12.03
N PRO A 196 34.90 31.35 12.15
CA PRO A 196 35.28 32.41 11.20
C PRO A 196 36.73 32.88 11.37
N ALA A 197 37.31 32.63 12.54
CA ALA A 197 38.69 33.00 12.85
C ALA A 197 39.37 31.99 13.80
N ALA A 198 40.66 31.86 13.69
CA ALA A 198 41.42 31.11 14.69
C ALA A 198 41.43 31.84 16.04
N GLY A 199 41.30 31.08 17.12
CA GLY A 199 41.28 31.67 18.45
C GLY A 199 40.61 30.79 19.50
N ARG A 200 40.30 31.40 20.65
CA ARG A 200 39.61 30.72 21.76
C ARG A 200 38.10 30.79 21.55
N VAL A 201 37.44 29.66 21.62
CA VAL A 201 35.96 29.57 21.58
C VAL A 201 35.41 29.97 22.94
N VAL A 202 34.42 30.87 22.95
CA VAL A 202 33.67 31.28 24.13
C VAL A 202 32.18 31.01 23.84
N VAL A 203 31.57 30.13 24.60
CA VAL A 203 30.14 29.78 24.50
C VAL A 203 29.46 30.49 25.69
N GLU A 204 28.68 31.54 25.41
CA GLU A 204 27.97 32.28 26.45
C GLU A 204 26.72 31.55 26.91
N LYS A 205 25.98 30.99 25.96
CA LYS A 205 24.78 30.18 26.20
C LYS A 205 25.00 28.78 25.67
N MET A 206 24.98 27.79 26.55
CA MET A 206 25.12 26.39 26.16
C MET A 206 23.76 25.89 25.62
N PHE A 207 23.79 25.37 24.41
CA PHE A 207 22.66 24.67 23.78
C PHE A 207 22.92 23.17 23.77
N SER A 208 21.96 22.40 24.25
CA SER A 208 22.04 20.94 24.16
C SER A 208 21.69 20.46 22.74
N VAL A 209 22.28 19.37 22.30
CA VAL A 209 21.87 18.68 21.08
C VAL A 209 20.37 18.36 21.17
N GLY A 210 19.62 18.59 20.07
CA GLY A 210 18.18 18.50 20.02
C GLY A 210 17.43 19.81 20.33
N THR A 211 18.12 20.87 20.80
CA THR A 211 17.48 22.18 21.04
C THR A 211 17.14 22.86 19.72
N THR A 212 15.94 23.45 19.64
CA THR A 212 15.53 24.29 18.50
C THR A 212 16.30 25.61 18.52
N ILE A 213 16.90 25.97 17.40
CA ILE A 213 17.67 27.18 17.16
C ILE A 213 16.99 27.97 16.08
N GLU A 214 16.83 29.27 16.29
CA GLU A 214 16.31 30.20 15.29
C GLU A 214 17.47 30.81 14.48
N ILE A 215 17.19 31.14 13.22
CA ILE A 215 18.14 31.85 12.36
C ILE A 215 18.64 33.13 13.05
N GLY A 216 19.95 33.42 12.96
CA GLY A 216 20.59 34.56 13.57
C GLY A 216 20.93 34.40 15.04
N THR A 217 20.50 33.33 15.73
CA THR A 217 20.85 33.06 17.14
C THR A 217 22.38 32.97 17.28
N GLU A 218 22.92 33.64 18.28
CA GLU A 218 24.32 33.61 18.66
C GLU A 218 24.63 32.28 19.36
N LEU A 219 25.54 31.49 18.77
CA LEU A 219 25.90 30.16 19.25
C LEU A 219 27.20 30.17 20.03
N ALA A 220 28.19 30.93 19.57
CA ALA A 220 29.48 31.07 20.19
C ALA A 220 30.19 32.33 19.72
N ASN A 221 31.28 32.67 20.40
CA ASN A 221 32.21 33.72 20.03
C ASN A 221 33.59 33.12 19.83
N THR A 222 34.31 33.58 18.82
CA THR A 222 35.76 33.26 18.66
C THR A 222 36.57 34.48 18.99
N VAL A 223 37.46 34.35 19.98
CA VAL A 223 38.35 35.42 20.44
C VAL A 223 39.77 35.10 19.91
N PRO A 224 40.28 35.90 18.97
CA PRO A 224 41.64 35.73 18.47
C PRO A 224 42.67 35.88 19.58
N PRO A 225 43.82 35.19 19.51
CA PRO A 225 44.93 35.41 20.47
C PRO A 225 45.43 36.84 20.40
N ALA A 226 45.94 37.38 21.51
CA ALA A 226 46.35 38.77 21.66
C ALA A 226 47.40 39.28 20.62
N GLY A 227 48.05 38.40 19.87
CA GLY A 227 48.94 38.78 18.77
C GLY A 227 48.32 38.91 17.40
N ALA A 228 47.05 38.46 17.20
CA ALA A 228 46.34 38.50 15.91
C ALA A 228 45.66 39.85 15.60
N THR A 229 45.87 40.88 16.42
CA THR A 229 45.45 42.24 16.15
C THR A 229 46.18 42.90 14.96
N THR A 230 47.20 42.25 14.42
CA THR A 230 47.98 42.68 13.26
C THR A 230 47.17 42.79 11.99
N ASP A 231 46.17 41.95 11.79
CA ASP A 231 45.38 41.97 10.52
C ASP A 231 44.47 43.19 10.41
N THR A 232 43.86 43.65 11.49
CA THR A 232 43.05 44.88 11.47
C THR A 232 43.94 46.12 11.35
N ALA A 233 45.03 46.16 12.09
CA ALA A 233 45.98 47.23 12.04
C ALA A 233 46.62 47.33 10.64
N SER A 234 46.97 46.21 10.01
CA SER A 234 47.49 46.17 8.63
C SER A 234 46.45 46.66 7.59
N LEU A 235 45.19 46.28 7.72
CA LEU A 235 44.09 46.74 6.84
C LEU A 235 43.81 48.25 7.03
N GLN A 236 43.82 48.72 8.28
CA GLN A 236 43.70 50.16 8.58
C GLN A 236 44.89 50.97 8.09
N LEU A 237 46.10 50.43 8.23
CA LEU A 237 47.32 51.02 7.69
C LEU A 237 47.23 51.10 6.15
N ALA A 238 46.85 50.01 5.49
CA ALA A 238 46.68 49.98 4.04
C ALA A 238 45.62 51.00 3.53
N GLU A 239 44.47 51.16 4.25
CA GLU A 239 43.51 52.21 3.92
C GLU A 239 44.12 53.60 4.08
N THR A 240 44.82 53.85 5.19
CA THR A 240 45.44 55.14 5.47
C THR A 240 46.52 55.48 4.43
N GLU A 241 47.37 54.53 4.07
CA GLU A 241 48.38 54.68 3.00
C GLU A 241 47.74 54.98 1.66
N ALA A 242 46.67 54.23 1.30
CA ALA A 242 45.95 54.49 0.05
C ALA A 242 45.25 55.87 0.01
N LYS A 243 44.74 56.32 1.18
CA LYS A 243 44.15 57.66 1.31
C LYS A 243 45.19 58.77 1.14
N VAL A 244 46.33 58.65 1.80
CA VAL A 244 47.44 59.59 1.63
C VAL A 244 47.95 59.60 0.21
N SER A 245 48.09 58.43 -0.43
CA SER A 245 48.49 58.35 -1.85
C SER A 245 47.49 59.03 -2.79
N LEU A 246 46.16 58.88 -2.54
CA LEU A 246 45.12 59.60 -3.31
C LEU A 246 45.22 61.11 -3.11
N GLU A 247 45.36 61.58 -1.87
CA GLU A 247 45.49 63.03 -1.61
C GLU A 247 46.74 63.61 -2.30
N GLN A 248 47.85 62.88 -2.37
CA GLN A 248 49.03 63.31 -3.10
C GLN A 248 48.76 63.37 -4.61
N ALA A 249 48.13 62.30 -5.18
CA ALA A 249 47.80 62.25 -6.64
C ALA A 249 46.83 63.37 -7.04
N GLN A 250 45.85 63.74 -6.19
CA GLN A 250 44.93 64.84 -6.39
C GLN A 250 45.66 66.21 -6.42
N ARG A 251 46.57 66.43 -5.51
CA ARG A 251 47.40 67.64 -5.48
C ARG A 251 48.25 67.77 -6.75
N ASP A 252 48.86 66.64 -7.18
CA ASP A 252 49.70 66.61 -8.36
C ASP A 252 48.89 66.80 -9.64
N ARG A 253 47.70 66.23 -9.76
CA ARG A 253 46.78 66.50 -10.84
C ARG A 253 46.39 67.97 -10.89
N ALA A 254 45.92 68.55 -9.78
CA ALA A 254 45.51 69.93 -9.69
C ALA A 254 46.67 70.89 -10.06
N ARG A 255 47.90 70.52 -9.72
CA ARG A 255 49.09 71.26 -10.14
C ARG A 255 49.35 71.16 -11.63
N ALA A 256 49.30 69.91 -12.21
CA ALA A 256 49.51 69.67 -13.61
C ALA A 256 48.46 70.38 -14.48
N GLU A 257 47.20 70.41 -14.08
CA GLU A 257 46.09 71.09 -14.76
C GLU A 257 46.27 72.59 -14.75
N ARG A 258 46.67 73.20 -13.62
CA ARG A 258 46.98 74.62 -13.54
C ARG A 258 48.18 75.03 -14.48
N LEU A 259 49.25 74.20 -14.52
CA LEU A 259 50.36 74.44 -15.36
C LEU A 259 50.03 74.21 -16.84
N LEU A 260 49.14 73.30 -17.19
CA LEU A 260 48.61 73.10 -18.51
C LEU A 260 47.81 74.33 -18.98
N ALA A 261 46.92 74.87 -18.17
CA ALA A 261 46.13 76.05 -18.41
C ALA A 261 47.03 77.32 -18.63
N ALA A 262 48.17 77.35 -17.93
CA ALA A 262 49.23 78.39 -18.14
C ALA A 262 50.16 78.12 -19.31
N GLY A 263 49.95 77.05 -20.08
CA GLY A 263 50.79 76.65 -21.22
C GLY A 263 52.21 76.17 -20.87
N ALA A 264 52.47 75.88 -19.59
CA ALA A 264 53.79 75.53 -19.05
C ALA A 264 54.14 74.04 -19.11
N VAL A 265 53.18 73.16 -19.40
CA VAL A 265 53.42 71.71 -19.58
C VAL A 265 52.58 71.14 -20.71
N PRO A 266 53.00 70.05 -21.36
CA PRO A 266 52.21 69.39 -22.38
C PRO A 266 50.98 68.67 -21.81
N ALA A 267 49.88 68.58 -22.61
CA ALA A 267 48.64 67.93 -22.25
C ALA A 267 48.85 66.49 -21.71
N ARG A 268 49.79 65.72 -22.24
CA ARG A 268 50.14 64.39 -21.80
C ARG A 268 50.45 64.31 -20.30
N ARG A 269 51.09 65.34 -19.74
CA ARG A 269 51.43 65.35 -18.32
C ARG A 269 50.19 65.48 -17.38
N ALA A 270 49.20 66.22 -17.83
CA ALA A 270 47.92 66.30 -17.14
C ALA A 270 47.14 64.95 -17.25
N GLU A 271 47.19 64.29 -18.39
CA GLU A 271 46.61 62.97 -18.61
C GLU A 271 47.27 61.86 -17.74
N GLU A 272 48.61 61.88 -17.68
CA GLU A 272 49.36 61.02 -16.77
C GLU A 272 48.95 61.22 -15.29
N ALA A 273 48.83 62.47 -14.86
CA ALA A 273 48.41 62.78 -13.46
C ALA A 273 46.97 62.32 -13.15
N ARG A 274 46.04 62.43 -14.14
CA ARG A 274 44.67 61.90 -14.03
C ARG A 274 44.67 60.36 -13.91
N THR A 275 45.51 59.67 -14.67
CA THR A 275 45.62 58.22 -14.62
C THR A 275 46.18 57.76 -13.28
N ILE A 276 47.14 58.50 -12.72
CA ILE A 276 47.71 58.20 -11.38
C ILE A 276 46.65 58.39 -10.31
N GLU A 277 45.85 59.47 -10.39
CA GLU A 277 44.75 59.69 -9.45
C GLU A 277 43.71 58.57 -9.53
N ALA A 278 43.22 58.23 -10.76
CA ALA A 278 42.26 57.16 -10.92
C ALA A 278 42.76 55.83 -10.35
N THR A 279 44.07 55.54 -10.52
CA THR A 279 44.71 54.35 -9.91
C THR A 279 44.74 54.42 -8.38
N ALA A 280 45.07 55.58 -7.83
CA ALA A 280 45.07 55.75 -6.37
C ALA A 280 43.65 55.67 -5.76
N GLN A 281 42.66 56.20 -6.47
CA GLN A 281 41.22 56.11 -6.12
C GLN A 281 40.77 54.63 -6.07
N ALA A 282 41.11 53.86 -7.12
CA ALA A 282 40.78 52.41 -7.15
C ALA A 282 41.44 51.61 -6.01
N ARG A 283 42.72 51.98 -5.66
CA ARG A 283 43.38 51.37 -4.52
C ARG A 283 42.74 51.68 -3.19
N LEU A 284 42.28 52.90 -2.95
CA LEU A 284 41.59 53.28 -1.76
C LEU A 284 40.26 52.51 -1.66
N GLN A 285 39.48 52.44 -2.73
CA GLN A 285 38.24 51.70 -2.78
C GLN A 285 38.43 50.23 -2.46
N ALA A 286 39.46 49.61 -3.02
CA ALA A 286 39.80 48.21 -2.72
C ALA A 286 40.19 47.98 -1.26
N ALA A 287 40.97 48.90 -0.64
CA ALA A 287 41.35 48.82 0.75
C ALA A 287 40.11 48.99 1.68
N GLN A 288 39.23 49.93 1.39
CA GLN A 288 37.96 50.13 2.09
C GLN A 288 37.04 48.93 2.02
N THR A 289 36.92 48.34 0.80
CA THR A 289 36.09 47.11 0.60
C THR A 289 36.63 45.96 1.45
N ARG A 290 37.95 45.74 1.49
CA ARG A 290 38.57 44.72 2.32
C ARG A 290 38.33 44.94 3.81
N LEU A 291 38.47 46.19 4.27
CA LEU A 291 38.22 46.53 5.68
C LEU A 291 36.76 46.32 6.03
N ALA A 292 35.79 46.76 5.17
CA ALA A 292 34.37 46.56 5.38
C ALA A 292 33.98 45.08 5.40
N GLN A 293 34.54 44.24 4.47
CA GLN A 293 34.33 42.80 4.47
C GLN A 293 34.82 42.17 5.78
N PHE A 294 36.01 42.60 6.24
CA PHE A 294 36.58 42.12 7.50
C PHE A 294 35.68 42.56 8.70
N ASP A 295 35.21 43.79 8.75
CA ASP A 295 34.31 44.27 9.79
C ASP A 295 32.93 43.61 9.77
N ALA A 296 32.39 43.28 8.61
CA ALA A 296 31.12 42.54 8.47
C ALA A 296 31.18 41.14 9.08
N THR A 297 32.34 40.47 9.03
CA THR A 297 32.56 39.19 9.72
C THR A 297 32.73 39.33 11.24
N ARG A 298 32.86 40.56 11.74
CA ARG A 298 33.15 40.87 13.16
C ARG A 298 31.97 41.44 13.93
N SER A 299 30.80 41.55 13.34
CA SER A 299 29.61 42.22 13.96
C SER A 299 29.28 41.63 15.32
N GLY A 300 29.59 42.34 16.35
CA GLY A 300 29.08 42.23 17.70
C GLY A 300 28.86 43.60 18.22
N ASP A 301 27.63 44.01 18.52
CA ASP A 301 27.25 45.22 19.28
C ASP A 301 27.73 45.13 20.72
N GLY A 302 29.00 45.00 20.91
CA GLY A 302 29.67 44.94 22.23
C GLY A 302 30.09 46.32 22.68
N LYS A 303 29.20 47.08 23.32
CA LYS A 303 29.59 48.09 24.29
C LYS A 303 30.24 47.39 25.47
N ASP A 304 31.49 47.07 25.39
CA ASP A 304 32.47 46.94 26.49
C ASP A 304 33.54 45.90 26.18
N SER A 305 34.76 46.32 26.56
CA SER A 305 36.00 45.59 26.50
C SER A 305 36.69 45.54 25.12
N GLY A 306 37.87 46.11 25.06
CA GLY A 306 38.75 46.21 23.87
C GLY A 306 39.19 44.87 23.25
N VAL A 307 38.51 43.77 23.51
CA VAL A 307 38.76 42.46 22.94
C VAL A 307 37.77 42.27 21.78
N LYS A 308 38.29 42.31 20.56
CA LYS A 308 37.52 42.08 19.35
C LYS A 308 37.20 40.59 19.24
N ARG A 309 35.89 40.24 19.19
CA ARG A 309 35.40 38.85 19.06
C ARG A 309 34.62 38.67 17.75
N PHE A 310 34.71 37.48 17.17
CA PHE A 310 33.87 37.08 16.04
C PHE A 310 32.68 36.28 16.51
N VAL A 311 31.52 36.75 16.19
CA VAL A 311 30.23 36.12 16.58
C VAL A 311 29.88 35.02 15.58
N VAL A 312 29.64 33.83 16.10
CA VAL A 312 29.18 32.66 15.33
C VAL A 312 27.68 32.56 15.48
N ARG A 313 26.93 32.78 14.37
CA ARG A 313 25.48 32.77 14.36
C ARG A 313 24.92 31.62 13.54
N ALA A 314 23.70 31.19 13.90
CA ALA A 314 22.95 30.18 13.15
C ALA A 314 22.53 30.75 11.78
N PRO A 315 22.91 30.11 10.65
CA PRO A 315 22.51 30.58 9.31
C PRO A 315 21.13 30.13 8.89
N ILE A 316 20.55 29.11 9.55
CA ILE A 316 19.22 28.58 9.33
C ILE A 316 18.53 28.33 10.67
N SER A 317 17.18 28.25 10.66
CA SER A 317 16.42 27.72 11.78
C SER A 317 16.34 26.20 11.69
N GLY A 318 16.40 25.51 12.83
CA GLY A 318 16.34 24.04 12.89
C GLY A 318 16.70 23.53 14.26
N ILE A 319 17.03 22.26 14.38
CA ILE A 319 17.59 21.67 15.61
C ILE A 319 19.11 21.65 15.57
N LEU A 320 19.72 21.82 16.72
CA LEU A 320 21.16 21.58 16.89
C LEU A 320 21.41 20.08 16.84
N ALA A 321 21.92 19.57 15.72
CA ALA A 321 22.17 18.16 15.51
C ALA A 321 23.54 17.74 16.14
N GLU A 322 24.53 18.64 16.12
CA GLU A 322 25.87 18.38 16.64
C GLU A 322 26.50 19.66 17.18
N SER A 323 27.24 19.55 18.27
CA SER A 323 28.07 20.61 18.84
C SER A 323 29.44 20.07 19.23
N THR A 324 30.46 20.57 18.56
CA THR A 324 31.88 20.30 18.88
C THR A 324 32.53 21.49 19.57
N ALA A 325 31.78 22.58 19.78
CA ALA A 325 32.27 23.79 20.43
C ALA A 325 32.40 23.58 21.95
N ILE A 326 33.67 23.55 22.43
CA ILE A 326 33.97 23.49 23.86
C ILE A 326 34.46 24.85 24.29
N SER A 327 33.75 25.46 25.25
CA SER A 327 34.13 26.79 25.78
C SER A 327 35.54 26.75 26.39
N GLY A 328 36.38 27.68 25.94
CA GLY A 328 37.78 27.74 26.34
C GLY A 328 38.76 26.98 25.46
N SER A 329 38.30 26.12 24.54
CA SER A 329 39.18 25.44 23.58
C SER A 329 39.66 26.38 22.49
N ASN A 330 40.82 26.05 21.89
CA ASN A 330 41.29 26.74 20.68
C ASN A 330 40.68 26.12 19.41
N THR A 331 40.39 26.96 18.47
CA THR A 331 39.84 26.56 17.15
C THR A 331 40.66 27.18 16.03
N GLU A 332 40.66 26.53 14.88
CA GLU A 332 41.23 27.04 13.62
C GLU A 332 40.11 27.55 12.70
N VAL A 333 40.49 28.38 11.76
CA VAL A 333 39.56 28.90 10.72
C VAL A 333 38.96 27.72 9.92
N GLY A 334 37.65 27.72 9.74
CA GLY A 334 36.93 26.70 8.98
C GLY A 334 36.63 25.40 9.77
N LYS A 335 37.08 25.27 11.02
CA LYS A 335 36.73 24.11 11.85
C LYS A 335 35.24 24.12 12.16
N SER A 336 34.57 22.99 11.93
CA SER A 336 33.15 22.81 12.28
C SER A 336 32.93 22.95 13.79
N LEU A 337 31.97 23.78 14.19
CA LEU A 337 31.60 24.01 15.59
C LEU A 337 30.19 23.49 15.88
N PHE A 338 29.27 23.70 14.96
CA PHE A 338 27.86 23.29 15.12
C PHE A 338 27.31 22.75 13.80
N ARG A 339 26.36 21.83 13.90
CA ARG A 339 25.55 21.35 12.79
C ARG A 339 24.08 21.59 13.11
N ILE A 340 23.37 22.35 12.26
CA ILE A 340 21.96 22.67 12.43
C ILE A 340 21.20 22.03 11.28
N VAL A 341 20.07 21.39 11.60
CA VAL A 341 19.24 20.70 10.61
C VAL A 341 17.80 21.13 10.78
N ASP A 342 17.18 21.57 9.67
CA ASP A 342 15.74 21.79 9.60
C ASP A 342 15.06 20.43 9.46
N ILE A 343 14.23 20.10 10.45
CA ILE A 343 13.51 18.83 10.51
C ILE A 343 12.02 18.96 10.14
N ASN A 344 11.52 20.17 9.85
CA ASN A 344 10.11 20.39 9.53
C ASN A 344 9.72 19.90 8.13
N SER A 345 10.67 19.93 7.21
CA SER A 345 10.54 19.40 5.86
C SER A 345 11.77 18.59 5.51
N ILE A 346 11.57 17.35 5.16
CA ILE A 346 12.64 16.38 4.94
C ILE A 346 12.51 15.71 3.57
N PHE A 347 13.59 15.16 3.08
CA PHE A 347 13.55 14.27 1.94
C PHE A 347 13.40 12.82 2.41
N VAL A 348 12.58 12.07 1.67
CA VAL A 348 12.50 10.61 1.75
C VAL A 348 13.01 10.08 0.43
N SER A 349 14.18 9.44 0.46
CA SER A 349 14.85 8.93 -0.73
C SER A 349 14.79 7.41 -0.77
N GLY A 350 13.97 6.86 -1.66
CA GLY A 350 13.83 5.41 -1.87
C GLY A 350 14.80 4.92 -2.93
N VAL A 351 15.36 3.73 -2.73
CA VAL A 351 16.30 3.08 -3.65
C VAL A 351 15.56 2.03 -4.49
N VAL A 352 15.29 2.36 -5.75
CA VAL A 352 14.51 1.50 -6.67
C VAL A 352 15.47 0.63 -7.49
N PRO A 353 15.29 -0.71 -7.53
CA PRO A 353 16.09 -1.59 -8.36
C PRO A 353 16.03 -1.20 -9.85
N GLU A 354 17.15 -1.33 -10.56
CA GLU A 354 17.25 -1.00 -11.99
C GLU A 354 16.20 -1.76 -12.84
N SER A 355 15.85 -2.99 -12.47
CA SER A 355 14.82 -3.78 -13.14
C SER A 355 13.44 -3.12 -13.15
N GLU A 356 13.14 -2.29 -12.16
CA GLU A 356 11.87 -1.57 -12.02
C GLU A 356 11.90 -0.16 -12.62
N PHE A 357 13.07 0.30 -13.12
CA PHE A 357 13.27 1.67 -13.59
C PHE A 357 12.29 2.07 -14.70
N SER A 358 11.98 1.14 -15.62
CA SER A 358 11.04 1.41 -16.72
C SER A 358 9.64 1.78 -16.21
N LYS A 359 9.21 1.23 -15.08
CA LYS A 359 7.90 1.48 -14.45
C LYS A 359 7.82 2.88 -13.84
N LEU A 360 8.94 3.49 -13.46
CA LEU A 360 8.97 4.83 -12.85
C LEU A 360 8.43 5.92 -13.76
N ARG A 361 8.32 5.68 -15.08
CA ARG A 361 7.65 6.59 -16.02
C ARG A 361 6.16 6.75 -15.73
N GLN A 362 5.56 5.78 -15.06
CA GLN A 362 4.15 5.74 -14.71
C GLN A 362 3.90 6.14 -13.26
N LEU A 363 4.91 6.72 -12.59
CA LEU A 363 4.81 7.12 -11.19
C LEU A 363 3.71 8.17 -11.01
N SER A 364 2.75 7.89 -10.14
CA SER A 364 1.59 8.74 -9.87
C SER A 364 1.56 9.31 -8.45
N GLY A 365 2.36 8.78 -7.54
CA GLY A 365 2.46 9.21 -6.15
C GLY A 365 3.22 8.21 -5.31
N ALA A 366 3.30 8.48 -4.00
CA ALA A 366 3.91 7.56 -3.05
C ALA A 366 3.37 7.76 -1.64
N GLU A 367 3.57 6.74 -0.82
CA GLU A 367 3.36 6.73 0.62
C GLU A 367 4.63 6.30 1.35
N VAL A 368 4.85 6.88 2.52
CA VAL A 368 5.89 6.47 3.46
C VAL A 368 5.25 5.52 4.47
N GLU A 369 5.80 4.32 4.57
CA GLU A 369 5.46 3.33 5.59
C GLU A 369 6.54 3.38 6.67
N MET A 370 6.13 3.78 7.87
CA MET A 370 7.01 3.92 9.03
C MET A 370 7.26 2.55 9.69
N PRO A 371 8.32 2.41 10.49
CA PRO A 371 8.64 1.15 11.17
C PRO A 371 7.55 0.65 12.13
N ASP A 372 6.72 1.54 12.66
CA ASP A 372 5.56 1.22 13.52
C ASP A 372 4.31 0.78 12.75
N GLY A 373 4.41 0.74 11.41
CA GLY A 373 3.31 0.37 10.51
C GLY A 373 2.40 1.53 10.11
N GLU A 374 2.62 2.74 10.61
CA GLU A 374 1.88 3.91 10.16
C GLU A 374 2.23 4.26 8.71
N ILE A 375 1.20 4.59 7.94
CA ILE A 375 1.33 4.96 6.53
C ILE A 375 0.89 6.41 6.37
N ARG A 376 1.71 7.21 5.68
CA ARG A 376 1.42 8.61 5.39
C ARG A 376 1.81 8.97 3.95
N PRO A 377 1.17 9.99 3.36
CA PRO A 377 1.59 10.48 2.04
C PRO A 377 3.07 10.88 2.03
N ALA A 378 3.80 10.50 1.00
CA ALA A 378 5.21 10.85 0.86
C ALA A 378 5.43 12.35 0.53
N GLY A 379 4.35 13.05 0.14
CA GLY A 379 4.41 14.46 -0.20
C GLY A 379 4.73 14.71 -1.68
N ARG A 380 5.57 15.68 -1.97
CA ARG A 380 5.88 16.14 -3.33
C ARG A 380 7.07 15.37 -3.92
N LEU A 381 6.91 14.82 -5.12
CA LEU A 381 8.03 14.26 -5.87
C LEU A 381 9.04 15.37 -6.22
N VAL A 382 10.28 15.19 -5.79
CA VAL A 382 11.39 16.11 -6.06
C VAL A 382 12.17 15.64 -7.28
N ALA A 383 12.58 14.37 -7.29
CA ALA A 383 13.40 13.82 -8.35
C ALA A 383 13.20 12.32 -8.52
N VAL A 384 13.31 11.87 -9.76
CA VAL A 384 13.57 10.48 -10.14
C VAL A 384 14.98 10.46 -10.71
N GLY A 385 15.89 9.73 -10.07
CA GLY A 385 17.27 9.59 -10.52
C GLY A 385 17.36 9.04 -11.94
N ARG A 386 18.39 9.43 -12.64
CA ARG A 386 18.69 8.94 -14.00
C ARG A 386 20.03 8.24 -14.10
N LEU A 387 20.76 8.20 -12.98
CA LEU A 387 22.00 7.46 -12.84
C LEU A 387 21.74 6.25 -11.97
N VAL A 388 22.14 5.10 -12.45
CA VAL A 388 22.14 3.85 -11.68
C VAL A 388 23.42 3.85 -10.84
N ASP A 389 23.26 3.66 -9.53
CA ASP A 389 24.39 3.39 -8.65
C ASP A 389 25.01 2.05 -9.05
N ALA A 390 26.29 2.04 -9.35
CA ALA A 390 26.98 0.88 -9.90
C ALA A 390 27.18 -0.24 -8.87
N GLU A 391 27.22 0.10 -7.58
CA GLU A 391 27.43 -0.83 -6.48
C GLU A 391 26.11 -1.50 -6.07
N THR A 392 25.06 -0.69 -5.88
CA THR A 392 23.76 -1.16 -5.38
C THR A 392 22.79 -1.55 -6.50
N ARG A 393 23.07 -1.18 -7.75
CA ARG A 393 22.21 -1.38 -8.94
C ARG A 393 20.82 -0.78 -8.73
N THR A 394 20.75 0.40 -8.11
CA THR A 394 19.51 1.10 -7.80
C THR A 394 19.49 2.52 -8.35
N VAL A 395 18.29 3.08 -8.43
CA VAL A 395 18.03 4.47 -8.83
C VAL A 395 17.29 5.16 -7.69
N PRO A 396 17.74 6.34 -7.20
CA PRO A 396 17.04 7.05 -6.14
C PRO A 396 15.76 7.72 -6.66
N VAL A 397 14.70 7.63 -5.86
CA VAL A 397 13.46 8.40 -6.04
C VAL A 397 13.22 9.20 -4.76
N THR A 398 13.22 10.52 -4.88
CA THR A 398 13.20 11.42 -3.73
C THR A 398 11.89 12.20 -3.67
N TYR A 399 11.24 12.15 -2.52
CA TYR A 399 10.07 12.93 -2.17
C TYR A 399 10.40 13.94 -1.07
N GLU A 400 9.77 15.10 -1.11
CA GLU A 400 9.78 16.07 -0.02
C GLU A 400 8.53 15.87 0.84
N SER A 401 8.75 15.51 2.10
CA SER A 401 7.72 15.16 3.07
C SER A 401 7.61 16.23 4.15
N ASP A 402 6.38 16.61 4.48
CA ASP A 402 6.09 17.44 5.66
C ASP A 402 6.33 16.60 6.93
N ASN A 403 7.12 17.16 7.85
CA ASN A 403 7.49 16.51 9.12
C ASN A 403 7.35 17.47 10.31
N ARG A 404 6.40 18.42 10.25
CA ARG A 404 6.16 19.36 11.35
C ARG A 404 5.69 18.71 12.65
N ASP A 405 5.20 17.47 12.56
CA ASP A 405 4.90 16.63 13.71
C ASP A 405 6.14 15.93 14.31
N HIS A 406 7.30 16.07 13.66
CA HIS A 406 8.60 15.54 14.07
C HIS A 406 8.62 14.02 14.31
N ARG A 407 7.78 13.28 13.60
CA ARG A 407 7.70 11.82 13.73
C ARG A 407 8.77 11.05 12.95
N LEU A 408 9.35 11.70 11.95
CA LEU A 408 10.46 11.15 11.18
C LEU A 408 11.77 11.81 11.64
N ALA A 409 12.72 11.01 12.07
CA ALA A 409 14.08 11.47 12.34
C ALA A 409 14.91 11.52 11.05
N ILE A 410 15.94 12.35 11.00
CA ILE A 410 16.92 12.35 9.90
C ILE A 410 17.75 11.07 9.99
N ASN A 411 18.13 10.52 8.83
CA ASN A 411 18.86 9.24 8.66
C ASN A 411 18.07 8.02 9.19
N GLN A 412 16.75 8.13 9.28
CA GLN A 412 15.89 7.01 9.63
C GLN A 412 15.59 6.16 8.40
N THR A 413 15.66 4.84 8.55
CA THR A 413 15.19 3.90 7.53
C THR A 413 13.68 3.76 7.60
N VAL A 414 13.01 3.91 6.47
CA VAL A 414 11.57 3.74 6.26
C VAL A 414 11.35 2.94 4.98
N PHE A 415 10.10 2.63 4.65
CA PHE A 415 9.76 2.10 3.34
C PHE A 415 8.98 3.14 2.54
N LEU A 416 9.30 3.21 1.26
CA LEU A 416 8.56 4.03 0.30
C LEU A 416 7.75 3.12 -0.60
N ARG A 417 6.42 3.30 -0.60
CA ARG A 417 5.50 2.61 -1.50
C ARG A 417 5.15 3.54 -2.64
N LEU A 418 5.73 3.27 -3.79
CA LEU A 418 5.54 4.02 -5.02
C LEU A 418 4.29 3.52 -5.74
N PHE A 419 3.37 4.40 -6.11
CA PHE A 419 2.18 4.09 -6.88
C PHE A 419 2.42 4.37 -8.36
N LEU A 420 2.09 3.39 -9.17
CA LEU A 420 2.04 3.57 -10.61
C LEU A 420 0.66 4.08 -11.05
N THR A 421 0.56 4.59 -12.27
CA THR A 421 -0.71 5.02 -12.85
C THR A 421 -1.71 3.86 -12.80
N PRO A 422 -2.95 4.07 -12.33
CA PRO A 422 -3.94 3.02 -12.27
C PRO A 422 -4.15 2.40 -13.65
N MET A 423 -4.11 1.07 -13.73
CA MET A 423 -4.66 0.35 -14.87
C MET A 423 -6.19 0.43 -14.81
N GLY A 424 -6.88 0.21 -15.92
CA GLY A 424 -8.34 0.24 -15.99
C GLY A 424 -9.01 -0.61 -14.91
N LYS A 425 -10.32 -0.49 -14.77
CA LYS A 425 -11.09 -1.33 -13.85
C LYS A 425 -11.01 -2.80 -14.26
N SER A 426 -10.92 -3.67 -13.29
CA SER A 426 -10.85 -5.13 -13.48
C SER A 426 -11.45 -5.86 -12.29
N PRO A 427 -11.84 -7.13 -12.46
CA PRO A 427 -12.28 -7.97 -11.36
C PRO A 427 -11.20 -8.10 -10.29
N VAL A 428 -11.57 -7.96 -9.03
CA VAL A 428 -10.69 -8.20 -7.88
C VAL A 428 -11.29 -9.25 -6.97
N VAL A 429 -10.44 -10.05 -6.36
CA VAL A 429 -10.81 -11.06 -5.36
C VAL A 429 -9.94 -10.89 -4.12
N PRO A 430 -10.43 -11.24 -2.92
CA PRO A 430 -9.57 -11.35 -1.75
C PRO A 430 -8.45 -12.36 -1.97
N GLU A 431 -7.26 -12.08 -1.46
CA GLU A 431 -6.11 -12.98 -1.60
C GLU A 431 -6.40 -14.36 -1.00
N ALA A 432 -7.22 -14.42 0.05
CA ALA A 432 -7.67 -15.66 0.69
C ALA A 432 -8.50 -16.58 -0.24
N ALA A 433 -9.07 -16.05 -1.33
CA ALA A 433 -9.82 -16.84 -2.30
C ALA A 433 -8.92 -17.63 -3.26
N ILE A 434 -7.63 -17.29 -3.32
CA ILE A 434 -6.68 -17.88 -4.28
C ILE A 434 -5.99 -19.07 -3.64
N ILE A 435 -6.16 -20.23 -4.26
CA ILE A 435 -5.52 -21.48 -3.82
C ILE A 435 -4.49 -21.90 -4.87
N ASP A 436 -3.34 -22.34 -4.40
CA ASP A 436 -2.37 -23.01 -5.29
C ASP A 436 -2.79 -24.46 -5.49
N ASP A 437 -3.06 -24.83 -6.72
CA ASP A 437 -3.38 -26.18 -7.13
C ASP A 437 -2.34 -26.71 -8.13
N ALA A 438 -1.37 -27.45 -7.59
CA ALA A 438 -0.24 -28.01 -8.33
C ALA A 438 0.57 -26.94 -9.13
N GLY A 439 0.88 -25.80 -8.48
CA GLY A 439 1.65 -24.70 -9.07
C GLY A 439 0.82 -23.78 -9.97
N ARG A 440 -0.51 -23.93 -9.97
CA ARG A 440 -1.42 -23.05 -10.71
C ARG A 440 -2.39 -22.37 -9.76
N PRO A 441 -2.52 -21.03 -9.80
CA PRO A 441 -3.51 -20.35 -9.01
C PRO A 441 -4.90 -20.67 -9.53
N VAL A 442 -5.80 -21.05 -8.62
CA VAL A 442 -7.21 -21.34 -8.90
C VAL A 442 -8.09 -20.62 -7.89
N VAL A 443 -9.32 -20.37 -8.27
CA VAL A 443 -10.41 -19.97 -7.37
C VAL A 443 -11.58 -20.92 -7.52
N PHE A 444 -12.37 -21.05 -6.47
CA PHE A 444 -13.64 -21.79 -6.50
C PHE A 444 -14.78 -20.80 -6.58
N VAL A 445 -15.57 -20.90 -7.65
CA VAL A 445 -16.74 -20.04 -7.90
C VAL A 445 -17.98 -20.83 -7.52
N GLN A 446 -18.79 -20.30 -6.60
CA GLN A 446 -20.07 -20.86 -6.23
C GLN A 446 -21.11 -20.57 -7.34
N ARG A 447 -21.67 -21.60 -7.94
CA ARG A 447 -22.73 -21.50 -8.98
C ARG A 447 -24.12 -21.81 -8.44
N GLY A 448 -24.18 -22.60 -7.42
CA GLY A 448 -25.39 -22.98 -6.70
C GLY A 448 -25.08 -23.22 -5.24
N GLY A 449 -26.10 -23.49 -4.43
CA GLY A 449 -25.91 -23.67 -2.99
C GLY A 449 -24.83 -24.67 -2.63
N GLU A 450 -24.78 -25.78 -3.40
CA GLU A 450 -23.82 -26.87 -3.18
C GLU A 450 -22.89 -27.12 -4.37
N THR A 451 -22.94 -26.28 -5.38
CA THR A 451 -22.25 -26.48 -6.64
C THR A 451 -21.15 -25.46 -6.85
N PHE A 452 -19.92 -25.92 -7.03
CA PHE A 452 -18.74 -25.09 -7.20
C PHE A 452 -18.02 -25.41 -8.49
N LEU A 453 -17.46 -24.39 -9.12
CA LEU A 453 -16.58 -24.53 -10.30
C LEU A 453 -15.15 -24.20 -9.89
N ARG A 454 -14.22 -25.07 -10.25
CA ARG A 454 -12.80 -24.82 -10.17
C ARG A 454 -12.36 -24.02 -11.39
N ARG A 455 -11.86 -22.79 -11.20
CA ARG A 455 -11.41 -21.93 -12.27
C ARG A 455 -9.95 -21.56 -12.13
N PRO A 456 -9.09 -21.94 -13.08
CA PRO A 456 -7.75 -21.40 -13.19
C PRO A 456 -7.83 -19.89 -13.42
N VAL A 457 -6.97 -19.13 -12.74
CA VAL A 457 -6.95 -17.67 -12.84
C VAL A 457 -5.59 -17.15 -13.23
N LYS A 458 -5.57 -16.06 -14.00
CA LYS A 458 -4.38 -15.29 -14.27
C LYS A 458 -4.39 -14.05 -13.39
N LEU A 459 -3.43 -13.99 -12.49
CA LEU A 459 -3.36 -12.94 -11.49
C LEU A 459 -2.61 -11.71 -12.03
N GLY A 460 -3.03 -10.56 -11.61
CA GLY A 460 -2.38 -9.28 -11.85
C GLY A 460 -1.82 -8.66 -10.57
N ILE A 461 -2.14 -7.40 -10.35
CA ILE A 461 -1.68 -6.59 -9.22
C ILE A 461 -2.22 -7.14 -7.90
N ARG A 462 -1.36 -7.13 -6.86
CA ARG A 462 -1.74 -7.41 -5.48
C ARG A 462 -1.60 -6.14 -4.65
N ASN A 463 -2.66 -5.75 -3.96
CA ASN A 463 -2.64 -4.58 -3.11
C ASN A 463 -3.68 -4.68 -1.99
N HIS A 464 -3.29 -4.36 -0.74
CA HIS A 464 -4.16 -4.33 0.45
C HIS A 464 -5.04 -5.60 0.63
N GLY A 465 -4.47 -6.79 0.40
CA GLY A 465 -5.19 -8.05 0.57
C GLY A 465 -6.16 -8.40 -0.56
N LEU A 466 -6.23 -7.57 -1.61
CA LEU A 466 -6.96 -7.82 -2.85
C LEU A 466 -5.99 -8.17 -3.98
N VAL A 467 -6.45 -9.01 -4.89
CA VAL A 467 -5.70 -9.43 -6.06
C VAL A 467 -6.54 -9.20 -7.32
N GLN A 468 -5.95 -8.52 -8.27
CA GLN A 468 -6.53 -8.35 -9.59
C GLN A 468 -6.55 -9.68 -10.33
N VAL A 469 -7.68 -10.00 -10.95
CA VAL A 469 -7.83 -11.16 -11.81
C VAL A 469 -7.95 -10.69 -13.26
N LEU A 470 -6.97 -11.07 -14.08
CA LEU A 470 -6.93 -10.71 -15.49
C LEU A 470 -7.78 -11.64 -16.35
N GLU A 471 -7.83 -12.93 -15.97
CA GLU A 471 -8.58 -13.97 -16.66
C GLU A 471 -9.09 -15.00 -15.65
N GLY A 472 -10.28 -15.59 -15.90
CA GLY A 472 -10.83 -16.72 -15.14
C GLY A 472 -12.02 -16.38 -14.22
N VAL A 473 -12.26 -15.09 -13.87
CA VAL A 473 -13.37 -14.67 -13.02
C VAL A 473 -14.04 -13.45 -13.62
N ASN A 474 -15.35 -13.38 -13.51
CA ASN A 474 -16.13 -12.22 -13.94
C ASN A 474 -16.60 -11.39 -12.73
N VAL A 475 -16.90 -10.12 -12.96
CA VAL A 475 -17.56 -9.28 -11.96
C VAL A 475 -18.91 -9.89 -11.58
N GLY A 476 -19.17 -9.98 -10.29
CA GLY A 476 -20.40 -10.61 -9.76
C GLY A 476 -20.29 -12.13 -9.53
N ASP A 477 -19.22 -12.78 -9.95
CA ASP A 477 -18.97 -14.18 -9.56
C ASP A 477 -18.77 -14.25 -8.03
N ARG A 478 -19.37 -15.25 -7.39
CA ARG A 478 -19.24 -15.50 -5.95
C ARG A 478 -18.07 -16.45 -5.70
N VAL A 479 -16.97 -15.92 -5.19
CA VAL A 479 -15.73 -16.69 -4.95
C VAL A 479 -15.64 -17.13 -3.49
N VAL A 480 -15.16 -18.35 -3.26
CA VAL A 480 -14.95 -18.90 -1.93
C VAL A 480 -13.70 -18.28 -1.31
N THR A 481 -13.87 -17.61 -0.16
CA THR A 481 -12.77 -16.95 0.58
C THR A 481 -12.33 -17.76 1.79
N LYS A 482 -13.23 -18.61 2.33
CA LYS A 482 -12.94 -19.52 3.43
C LYS A 482 -13.43 -20.92 3.08
N GLY A 483 -12.64 -21.94 3.41
CA GLY A 483 -12.98 -23.34 3.12
C GLY A 483 -12.64 -23.81 1.70
N ALA A 484 -12.04 -22.97 0.85
CA ALA A 484 -11.67 -23.30 -0.52
C ALA A 484 -10.74 -24.54 -0.62
N TYR A 485 -9.83 -24.70 0.34
CA TYR A 485 -8.95 -25.87 0.41
C TYR A 485 -9.73 -27.17 0.66
N LEU A 486 -10.81 -27.14 1.42
CA LEU A 486 -11.64 -28.30 1.73
C LEU A 486 -12.45 -28.71 0.50
N ILE A 487 -12.94 -27.76 -0.29
CA ILE A 487 -13.57 -28.05 -1.59
C ILE A 487 -12.57 -28.72 -2.53
N ARG A 488 -11.30 -28.28 -2.54
CA ARG A 488 -10.23 -28.96 -3.29
C ARG A 488 -10.03 -30.40 -2.81
N LEU A 489 -9.99 -30.63 -1.50
CA LEU A 489 -9.81 -31.98 -0.96
C LEU A 489 -10.98 -32.91 -1.31
N SER A 490 -12.21 -32.40 -1.35
CA SER A 490 -13.39 -33.21 -1.73
C SER A 490 -13.28 -33.76 -3.15
N THR A 491 -12.57 -33.08 -4.06
CA THR A 491 -12.32 -33.59 -5.42
C THR A 491 -11.32 -34.76 -5.46
N MET A 492 -10.46 -34.86 -4.46
CA MET A 492 -9.42 -35.88 -4.38
C MET A 492 -9.89 -37.14 -3.66
N SER A 493 -11.00 -37.05 -2.89
CA SER A 493 -11.59 -38.14 -2.15
C SER A 493 -12.75 -38.75 -2.93
N SER A 494 -12.48 -39.73 -3.74
CA SER A 494 -13.50 -40.54 -4.44
C SER A 494 -14.36 -41.43 -3.52
N ALA A 495 -14.31 -41.20 -2.20
CA ALA A 495 -14.88 -42.06 -1.17
C ALA A 495 -16.09 -41.45 -0.42
N VAL A 496 -16.59 -40.32 -0.82
CA VAL A 496 -17.84 -39.78 -0.24
C VAL A 496 -18.97 -40.07 -1.21
N PRO A 497 -19.97 -40.90 -0.82
CA PRO A 497 -21.15 -41.12 -1.65
C PRO A 497 -21.83 -39.80 -1.93
N ALA A 498 -22.09 -39.49 -3.17
CA ALA A 498 -22.69 -38.22 -3.59
C ALA A 498 -24.14 -38.00 -3.08
N HIS A 499 -24.74 -39.02 -2.46
CA HIS A 499 -26.15 -38.97 -2.05
C HIS A 499 -26.36 -39.76 -0.76
N GLY A 500 -26.29 -39.08 0.36
CA GLY A 500 -26.62 -39.58 1.69
C GLY A 500 -27.78 -38.80 2.32
N HIS A 501 -28.80 -38.42 1.57
CA HIS A 501 -30.01 -37.85 2.12
C HIS A 501 -30.99 -38.98 2.51
N VAL A 502 -30.88 -39.48 3.71
CA VAL A 502 -31.95 -40.23 4.33
C VAL A 502 -32.84 -39.21 5.04
N HIS A 503 -33.97 -38.88 4.43
CA HIS A 503 -35.02 -38.05 4.98
C HIS A 503 -36.05 -38.92 5.74
#